data_29b91f5329c3c25231854a4a61cf4a9c
#
_entry.id   29b91f5329c3c25231854a4a61cf4a9c
#
_cell.length_a   1.000
_cell.length_b   1.000
_cell.length_c   1.000
_cell.angle_alpha   90.00
_cell.angle_beta   90.00
_cell.angle_gamma   90.00
#
_symmetry.space_group_name_H-M   'P 1'
#
loop_
_entity.id
_entity.type
_entity.pdbx_description
1 polymer ?
#
loop_
_entity_poly.entity_id
_entity_poly.type
_entity_poly.pdbx_seq_one_letter_code
_entity_poly.pdbx_strand_id
1 'polypeptide(L)'
;MKTIRIMIVAVGGQGNILAARVLGEAAAAAGITPRMSEFHGMAQRGGVVESMVLLGDGKGYCIADGTADVLLGFEPAETIRAAKKCGAQSVVVSNTAPQPPFTVAMGKARYPQIDSALAMLAGRVKRLVAFDATALALTAGSPLSMNMVMLGGLVQTGVLPIPAETFRRVIAEKTKSAFAAVNLQAFDLGVRAAEQNATESSNGSRSGGRCDTAR
;
A
#
# COMPACT_ATOMS: atom_id res chain seq x y z
N MET A 1 -8.48 -17.64 -13.15
CA MET A 1 -7.50 -17.30 -12.07
C MET A 1 -8.25 -16.90 -10.81
N LYS A 2 -7.78 -17.30 -9.60
CA LYS A 2 -8.38 -16.81 -8.35
C LYS A 2 -8.32 -15.27 -8.30
N THR A 3 -9.42 -14.63 -7.97
CA THR A 3 -9.47 -13.16 -7.88
C THR A 3 -8.60 -12.65 -6.75
N ILE A 4 -7.73 -11.67 -7.03
CA ILE A 4 -6.97 -10.92 -6.03
C ILE A 4 -7.69 -9.61 -5.75
N ARG A 5 -8.00 -9.34 -4.49
CA ARG A 5 -8.76 -8.17 -4.01
C ARG A 5 -7.81 -7.20 -3.33
N ILE A 6 -7.64 -6.04 -3.93
CA ILE A 6 -6.68 -5.02 -3.47
C ILE A 6 -7.48 -3.79 -3.05
N MET A 7 -7.38 -3.42 -1.79
CA MET A 7 -7.91 -2.20 -1.22
C MET A 7 -6.79 -1.15 -1.16
N ILE A 8 -6.98 0.01 -1.79
CA ILE A 8 -6.06 1.14 -1.69
C ILE A 8 -6.76 2.23 -0.91
N VAL A 9 -6.13 2.72 0.15
CA VAL A 9 -6.66 3.79 1.00
C VAL A 9 -5.69 4.95 1.09
N ALA A 10 -6.22 6.15 1.00
CA ALA A 10 -5.44 7.38 0.96
C ALA A 10 -6.23 8.58 1.49
N VAL A 11 -5.53 9.66 1.76
CA VAL A 11 -6.11 11.00 1.87
C VAL A 11 -6.11 11.64 0.48
N GLY A 12 -7.14 12.42 0.18
CA GLY A 12 -7.27 13.11 -1.10
C GLY A 12 -6.05 13.96 -1.43
N GLY A 13 -5.51 13.76 -2.63
CA GLY A 13 -4.27 14.38 -3.12
C GLY A 13 -3.04 13.48 -3.13
N GLN A 14 -3.07 12.29 -2.50
CA GLN A 14 -1.94 11.35 -2.46
C GLN A 14 -1.77 10.50 -3.72
N GLY A 15 -2.60 10.67 -4.74
CA GLY A 15 -2.45 9.97 -6.03
C GLY A 15 -2.98 8.54 -6.05
N ASN A 16 -3.95 8.21 -5.19
CA ASN A 16 -4.64 6.92 -5.13
C ASN A 16 -5.15 6.47 -6.50
N ILE A 17 -5.88 7.35 -7.21
CA ILE A 17 -6.46 7.07 -8.53
C ILE A 17 -5.37 6.71 -9.56
N LEU A 18 -4.24 7.43 -9.54
CA LEU A 18 -3.13 7.13 -10.43
C LEU A 18 -2.51 5.76 -10.12
N ALA A 19 -2.33 5.44 -8.84
CA ALA A 19 -1.82 4.13 -8.43
C ALA A 19 -2.76 2.99 -8.85
N ALA A 20 -4.08 3.14 -8.60
CA ALA A 20 -5.08 2.16 -9.02
C ALA A 20 -5.07 1.97 -10.56
N ARG A 21 -4.96 3.06 -11.32
CA ARG A 21 -4.86 3.02 -12.78
C ARG A 21 -3.59 2.30 -13.26
N VAL A 22 -2.41 2.64 -12.72
CA VAL A 22 -1.14 1.97 -13.08
C VAL A 22 -1.21 0.48 -12.77
N LEU A 23 -1.78 0.12 -11.61
CA LEU A 23 -2.00 -1.28 -11.24
C LEU A 23 -2.93 -2.00 -12.23
N GLY A 24 -4.05 -1.39 -12.61
CA GLY A 24 -4.99 -1.93 -13.58
C GLY A 24 -4.36 -2.09 -14.97
N GLU A 25 -3.62 -1.09 -15.46
CA GLU A 25 -2.92 -1.16 -16.74
C GLU A 25 -1.82 -2.25 -16.74
N ALA A 26 -1.08 -2.39 -15.63
CA ALA A 26 -0.09 -3.45 -15.49
C ALA A 26 -0.73 -4.84 -15.48
N ALA A 27 -1.88 -5.00 -14.83
CA ALA A 27 -2.64 -6.23 -14.84
C ALA A 27 -3.14 -6.56 -16.26
N ALA A 28 -3.73 -5.60 -16.96
CA ALA A 28 -4.19 -5.77 -18.35
C ALA A 28 -3.02 -6.14 -19.27
N ALA A 29 -1.87 -5.50 -19.14
CA ALA A 29 -0.66 -5.81 -19.90
C ALA A 29 -0.10 -7.22 -19.62
N ALA A 30 -0.40 -7.79 -18.44
CA ALA A 30 -0.09 -9.17 -18.06
C ALA A 30 -1.21 -10.17 -18.43
N GLY A 31 -2.25 -9.76 -19.16
CA GLY A 31 -3.37 -10.62 -19.55
C GLY A 31 -4.37 -10.89 -18.42
N ILE A 32 -4.34 -10.11 -17.33
CA ILE A 32 -5.23 -10.26 -16.19
C ILE A 32 -6.31 -9.18 -16.27
N THR A 33 -7.59 -9.58 -16.22
CA THR A 33 -8.71 -8.63 -16.26
C THR A 33 -8.80 -7.82 -14.97
N PRO A 34 -8.60 -6.47 -15.00
CA PRO A 34 -8.81 -5.61 -13.85
C PRO A 34 -10.26 -5.10 -13.79
N ARG A 35 -10.80 -4.97 -12.60
CA ARG A 35 -12.03 -4.21 -12.32
C ARG A 35 -11.70 -3.24 -11.19
N MET A 36 -12.16 -2.01 -11.34
CA MET A 36 -11.87 -0.95 -10.38
C MET A 36 -13.15 -0.24 -9.99
N SER A 37 -13.24 0.14 -8.73
CA SER A 37 -14.25 1.05 -8.20
C SER A 37 -13.61 2.01 -7.21
N GLU A 38 -14.17 3.21 -7.12
CA GLU A 38 -13.66 4.28 -6.27
C GLU A 38 -14.79 4.82 -5.40
N PHE A 39 -14.44 5.09 -4.14
CA PHE A 39 -15.32 5.71 -3.18
C PHE A 39 -14.64 6.94 -2.60
N HIS A 40 -15.32 8.08 -2.70
CA HIS A 40 -14.84 9.34 -2.18
C HIS A 40 -15.72 9.78 -1.02
N GLY A 41 -15.11 10.23 0.06
CA GLY A 41 -15.81 10.93 1.13
C GLY A 41 -16.36 12.28 0.64
N MET A 42 -17.33 12.86 1.37
CA MET A 42 -17.95 14.15 1.03
C MET A 42 -16.98 15.34 1.06
N ALA A 43 -15.79 15.19 1.65
CA ALA A 43 -14.78 16.25 1.71
C ALA A 43 -13.98 16.32 0.40
N GLN A 44 -14.04 17.45 -0.30
CA GLN A 44 -13.32 17.66 -1.57
C GLN A 44 -11.79 17.68 -1.43
N ARG A 45 -11.25 17.97 -0.25
CA ARG A 45 -9.81 17.94 0.07
C ARG A 45 -9.61 17.35 1.46
N GLY A 46 -8.57 16.50 1.61
CA GLY A 46 -8.25 15.87 2.88
C GLY A 46 -9.26 14.81 3.33
N GLY A 47 -10.23 14.44 2.48
CA GLY A 47 -11.16 13.35 2.72
C GLY A 47 -10.53 12.00 2.38
N VAL A 48 -11.09 10.94 2.95
CA VAL A 48 -10.70 9.56 2.65
C VAL A 48 -11.04 9.24 1.19
N VAL A 49 -10.09 8.63 0.49
CA VAL A 49 -10.28 8.09 -0.85
C VAL A 49 -9.95 6.60 -0.80
N GLU A 50 -10.92 5.79 -1.19
CA GLU A 50 -10.79 4.33 -1.25
C GLU A 50 -10.91 3.87 -2.70
N SER A 51 -9.92 3.12 -3.19
CA SER A 51 -10.02 2.43 -4.48
C SER A 51 -9.95 0.93 -4.25
N MET A 52 -10.88 0.21 -4.87
CA MET A 52 -10.91 -1.24 -4.86
C MET A 52 -10.51 -1.74 -6.25
N VAL A 53 -9.46 -2.56 -6.31
CA VAL A 53 -8.98 -3.17 -7.55
C VAL A 53 -9.09 -4.68 -7.40
N LEU A 54 -9.86 -5.30 -8.30
CA LEU A 54 -10.04 -6.74 -8.36
C LEU A 54 -9.38 -7.26 -9.64
N LEU A 55 -8.44 -8.18 -9.48
CA LEU A 55 -7.68 -8.78 -10.58
C LEU A 55 -8.13 -10.24 -10.80
N GLY A 56 -8.52 -10.60 -12.01
CA GLY A 56 -8.94 -11.96 -12.39
C GLY A 56 -10.44 -12.11 -12.64
N ASP A 57 -10.97 -13.34 -12.57
CA ASP A 57 -12.27 -13.73 -13.12
C ASP A 57 -13.47 -13.52 -12.17
N GLY A 58 -13.24 -13.02 -10.95
CA GLY A 58 -14.31 -12.79 -9.97
C GLY A 58 -15.39 -11.84 -10.49
N LYS A 59 -16.61 -11.97 -10.01
CA LYS A 59 -17.72 -11.04 -10.28
C LYS A 59 -17.81 -10.02 -9.11
N GLY A 60 -18.25 -8.80 -9.42
CA GLY A 60 -18.43 -7.72 -8.45
C GLY A 60 -17.33 -6.65 -8.49
N TYR A 61 -17.53 -5.59 -7.70
CA TYR A 61 -16.69 -4.40 -7.65
C TYR A 61 -16.35 -3.97 -6.21
N CYS A 62 -16.84 -4.72 -5.22
CA CYS A 62 -16.67 -4.38 -3.81
C CYS A 62 -15.88 -5.47 -3.07
N ILE A 63 -15.16 -5.04 -2.03
CA ILE A 63 -14.41 -5.91 -1.11
C ILE A 63 -15.16 -5.93 0.22
N ALA A 64 -15.65 -7.10 0.63
CA ALA A 64 -16.30 -7.27 1.92
C ALA A 64 -15.27 -7.23 3.06
N ASP A 65 -15.74 -7.00 4.30
CA ASP A 65 -14.86 -7.03 5.46
C ASP A 65 -14.24 -8.44 5.62
N GLY A 66 -12.96 -8.47 5.97
CA GLY A 66 -12.18 -9.70 6.11
C GLY A 66 -11.74 -10.38 4.81
N THR A 67 -12.05 -9.82 3.62
CA THR A 67 -11.82 -10.51 2.33
C THR A 67 -10.76 -9.87 1.43
N ALA A 68 -10.16 -8.75 1.81
CA ALA A 68 -9.05 -8.16 1.07
C ALA A 68 -7.84 -9.10 1.09
N ASP A 69 -7.29 -9.40 -0.08
CA ASP A 69 -6.01 -10.10 -0.18
C ASP A 69 -4.84 -9.14 0.08
N VAL A 70 -5.01 -7.85 -0.30
CA VAL A 70 -4.04 -6.77 -0.10
C VAL A 70 -4.72 -5.52 0.42
N LEU A 71 -4.09 -4.85 1.39
CA LEU A 71 -4.38 -3.47 1.79
C LEU A 71 -3.13 -2.62 1.52
N LEU A 72 -3.28 -1.62 0.65
CA LEU A 72 -2.23 -0.66 0.30
C LEU A 72 -2.61 0.71 0.89
N GLY A 73 -1.97 1.11 1.96
CA GLY A 73 -2.30 2.30 2.72
C GLY A 73 -1.30 3.44 2.51
N PHE A 74 -1.74 4.53 1.93
CA PHE A 74 -0.91 5.71 1.65
C PHE A 74 -0.78 6.63 2.86
N GLU A 75 -1.71 6.49 3.82
CA GLU A 75 -1.73 7.22 5.07
C GLU A 75 -1.99 6.25 6.22
N PRO A 76 -1.16 6.26 7.30
CA PRO A 76 -1.21 5.22 8.30
C PRO A 76 -2.52 5.16 9.10
N ALA A 77 -3.16 6.29 9.42
CA ALA A 77 -4.45 6.27 10.12
C ALA A 77 -5.57 5.70 9.23
N GLU A 78 -5.53 5.98 7.92
CA GLU A 78 -6.49 5.40 6.97
C GLU A 78 -6.24 3.90 6.77
N THR A 79 -4.96 3.47 6.78
CA THR A 79 -4.60 2.04 6.78
C THR A 79 -5.24 1.31 7.96
N ILE A 80 -5.11 1.87 9.17
CA ILE A 80 -5.69 1.29 10.39
C ILE A 80 -7.22 1.27 10.30
N ARG A 81 -7.85 2.33 9.79
CA ARG A 81 -9.30 2.40 9.61
C ARG A 81 -9.83 1.34 8.65
N ALA A 82 -9.09 1.11 7.56
CA ALA A 82 -9.43 0.10 6.56
C ALA A 82 -9.05 -1.34 6.96
N ALA A 83 -8.35 -1.53 8.08
CA ALA A 83 -7.87 -2.84 8.52
C ALA A 83 -8.98 -3.88 8.70
N LYS A 84 -10.23 -3.45 8.94
CA LYS A 84 -11.41 -4.34 8.96
C LYS A 84 -11.63 -5.10 7.65
N LYS A 85 -11.11 -4.60 6.53
CA LYS A 85 -11.17 -5.26 5.22
C LYS A 85 -10.22 -6.46 5.14
N CYS A 86 -9.19 -6.51 6.00
CA CYS A 86 -8.18 -7.56 6.03
C CYS A 86 -8.65 -8.77 6.82
N GLY A 87 -8.23 -9.96 6.36
CA GLY A 87 -8.29 -11.22 7.10
C GLY A 87 -6.89 -11.72 7.46
N ALA A 88 -6.79 -12.88 8.10
CA ALA A 88 -5.52 -13.47 8.53
C ALA A 88 -4.54 -13.79 7.40
N GLN A 89 -5.00 -13.88 6.15
CA GLN A 89 -4.16 -14.13 4.98
C GLN A 89 -3.82 -12.86 4.19
N SER A 90 -4.27 -11.70 4.64
CA SER A 90 -4.02 -10.43 3.95
C SER A 90 -2.56 -9.99 4.08
N VAL A 91 -2.06 -9.35 3.04
CA VAL A 91 -0.79 -8.61 3.04
C VAL A 91 -1.10 -7.12 3.11
N VAL A 92 -0.46 -6.42 4.03
CA VAL A 92 -0.62 -4.98 4.19
C VAL A 92 0.69 -4.29 3.85
N VAL A 93 0.61 -3.25 3.00
CA VAL A 93 1.73 -2.32 2.74
C VAL A 93 1.28 -0.94 3.18
N SER A 94 1.99 -0.33 4.13
CA SER A 94 1.61 0.96 4.72
C SER A 94 2.74 1.98 4.64
N ASN A 95 2.40 3.18 4.22
CA ASN A 95 3.23 4.34 4.51
C ASN A 95 3.18 4.61 6.02
N THR A 96 4.31 4.97 6.62
CA THR A 96 4.40 5.35 8.04
C THR A 96 4.37 6.86 8.28
N ALA A 97 4.63 7.66 7.23
CA ALA A 97 4.57 9.13 7.36
C ALA A 97 3.13 9.62 7.56
N PRO A 98 2.81 10.28 8.69
CA PRO A 98 1.46 10.75 8.95
C PRO A 98 1.12 11.97 8.08
N GLN A 99 -0.13 12.00 7.61
CA GLN A 99 -0.74 13.19 7.01
C GLN A 99 -2.07 13.47 7.71
N PRO A 100 -2.02 14.08 8.92
CA PRO A 100 -3.19 14.28 9.74
C PRO A 100 -4.28 15.09 9.01
N PRO A 101 -5.54 14.67 9.09
CA PRO A 101 -6.65 15.41 8.51
C PRO A 101 -6.80 16.77 9.20
N PHE A 102 -7.44 17.72 8.53
CA PHE A 102 -7.62 19.09 9.01
C PHE A 102 -8.29 19.17 10.39
N THR A 103 -9.18 18.23 10.71
CA THR A 103 -9.82 18.15 12.03
C THR A 103 -8.84 17.90 13.18
N VAL A 104 -7.77 17.17 12.92
CA VAL A 104 -6.67 16.95 13.88
C VAL A 104 -5.82 18.22 13.99
N ALA A 105 -5.48 18.84 12.87
CA ALA A 105 -4.74 20.10 12.86
C ALA A 105 -5.47 21.24 13.61
N MET A 106 -6.81 21.21 13.61
CA MET A 106 -7.66 22.14 14.40
C MET A 106 -7.83 21.74 15.87
N GLY A 107 -7.24 20.66 16.34
CA GLY A 107 -7.43 20.15 17.70
C GLY A 107 -8.81 19.55 17.99
N LYS A 108 -9.65 19.35 16.98
CA LYS A 108 -11.00 18.76 17.11
C LYS A 108 -11.02 17.23 17.16
N ALA A 109 -9.90 16.59 16.82
CA ALA A 109 -9.72 15.14 16.89
C ALA A 109 -8.29 14.82 17.31
N ARG A 110 -8.08 13.63 17.90
CA ARG A 110 -6.74 13.11 18.21
C ARG A 110 -6.28 12.22 17.08
N TYR A 111 -5.02 12.37 16.68
CA TYR A 111 -4.38 11.43 15.75
C TYR A 111 -4.05 10.14 16.51
N PRO A 112 -4.27 8.95 15.92
CA PRO A 112 -4.01 7.68 16.60
C PRO A 112 -2.51 7.46 16.85
N GLN A 113 -2.19 6.59 17.82
CA GLN A 113 -0.82 6.11 18.06
C GLN A 113 -0.48 5.08 16.98
N ILE A 114 0.20 5.51 15.93
CA ILE A 114 0.41 4.72 14.72
C ILE A 114 1.23 3.45 14.99
N ASP A 115 2.35 3.56 15.71
CA ASP A 115 3.26 2.44 15.92
C ASP A 115 2.57 1.27 16.64
N SER A 116 1.84 1.58 17.73
CA SER A 116 1.10 0.56 18.47
C SER A 116 -0.04 -0.05 17.63
N ALA A 117 -0.72 0.75 16.83
CA ALA A 117 -1.82 0.28 15.99
C ALA A 117 -1.32 -0.58 14.81
N LEU A 118 -0.20 -0.22 14.18
CA LEU A 118 0.45 -1.04 13.16
C LEU A 118 1.00 -2.35 13.74
N ALA A 119 1.58 -2.33 14.96
CA ALA A 119 2.01 -3.54 15.65
C ALA A 119 0.85 -4.49 15.92
N MET A 120 -0.31 -3.96 16.37
CA MET A 120 -1.53 -4.77 16.54
C MET A 120 -2.04 -5.33 15.21
N LEU A 121 -1.98 -4.57 14.13
CA LEU A 121 -2.36 -5.01 12.79
C LEU A 121 -1.44 -6.12 12.29
N ALA A 122 -0.12 -6.00 12.52
CA ALA A 122 0.86 -7.02 12.17
C ALA A 122 0.55 -8.40 12.79
N GLY A 123 0.03 -8.42 14.03
CA GLY A 123 -0.40 -9.66 14.69
C GLY A 123 -1.68 -10.30 14.13
N ARG A 124 -2.42 -9.60 13.24
CA ARG A 124 -3.71 -10.05 12.70
C ARG A 124 -3.68 -10.44 11.23
N VAL A 125 -2.63 -10.06 10.51
CA VAL A 125 -2.48 -10.29 9.07
C VAL A 125 -1.30 -11.21 8.79
N LYS A 126 -1.26 -11.75 7.58
CA LYS A 126 -0.16 -12.64 7.15
C LYS A 126 1.18 -11.91 7.13
N ARG A 127 1.19 -10.66 6.68
CA ARG A 127 2.41 -9.84 6.56
C ARG A 127 2.05 -8.35 6.56
N LEU A 128 2.80 -7.57 7.31
CA LEU A 128 2.81 -6.11 7.25
C LEU A 128 4.19 -5.65 6.75
N VAL A 129 4.19 -4.78 5.75
CA VAL A 129 5.36 -4.07 5.24
C VAL A 129 5.11 -2.58 5.46
N ALA A 130 5.90 -1.92 6.28
CA ALA A 130 5.70 -0.52 6.65
C ALA A 130 7.01 0.26 6.51
N PHE A 131 6.96 1.39 5.80
CA PHE A 131 8.12 2.25 5.56
C PHE A 131 7.69 3.68 5.27
N ASP A 132 8.59 4.65 5.44
CA ASP A 132 8.34 6.05 5.11
C ASP A 132 8.42 6.26 3.58
N ALA A 133 7.29 6.07 2.91
CA ALA A 133 7.17 6.27 1.47
C ALA A 133 7.27 7.75 1.07
N THR A 134 6.96 8.67 1.98
CA THR A 134 7.05 10.10 1.72
C THR A 134 8.51 10.56 1.64
N ALA A 135 9.35 10.12 2.58
CA ALA A 135 10.79 10.38 2.52
C ALA A 135 11.44 9.78 1.28
N LEU A 136 11.05 8.55 0.91
CA LEU A 136 11.54 7.90 -0.32
C LEU A 136 11.13 8.65 -1.59
N ALA A 137 9.90 9.18 -1.64
CA ALA A 137 9.42 9.98 -2.76
C ALA A 137 10.19 11.30 -2.89
N LEU A 138 10.52 11.95 -1.77
CA LEU A 138 11.39 13.13 -1.75
C LEU A 138 12.80 12.80 -2.27
N THR A 139 13.37 11.65 -1.89
CA THR A 139 14.65 11.16 -2.41
C THR A 139 14.60 10.90 -3.92
N ALA A 140 13.46 10.46 -4.45
CA ALA A 140 13.25 10.31 -5.90
C ALA A 140 13.13 11.65 -6.64
N GLY A 141 12.93 12.76 -5.91
CA GLY A 141 12.83 14.11 -6.48
C GLY A 141 11.42 14.72 -6.48
N SER A 142 10.39 14.01 -6.02
CA SER A 142 9.04 14.57 -5.94
C SER A 142 8.17 13.87 -4.89
N PRO A 143 7.58 14.62 -3.93
CA PRO A 143 6.63 14.05 -2.97
C PRO A 143 5.37 13.49 -3.66
N LEU A 144 5.05 13.94 -4.86
CA LEU A 144 3.90 13.46 -5.64
C LEU A 144 4.08 12.03 -6.15
N SER A 145 5.32 11.51 -6.16
CA SER A 145 5.62 10.14 -6.60
C SER A 145 5.53 9.10 -5.47
N MET A 146 5.03 9.47 -4.29
CA MET A 146 4.83 8.56 -3.15
C MET A 146 3.94 7.36 -3.51
N ASN A 147 2.93 7.56 -4.36
CA ASN A 147 2.09 6.51 -4.88
C ASN A 147 2.87 5.45 -5.70
N MET A 148 3.93 5.84 -6.40
CA MET A 148 4.80 4.90 -7.12
C MET A 148 5.72 4.14 -6.16
N VAL A 149 6.21 4.80 -5.10
CA VAL A 149 6.95 4.12 -4.01
C VAL A 149 6.07 3.02 -3.40
N MET A 150 4.82 3.33 -3.09
CA MET A 150 3.87 2.36 -2.51
C MET A 150 3.57 1.20 -3.47
N LEU A 151 3.44 1.45 -4.78
CA LEU A 151 3.29 0.39 -5.78
C LEU A 151 4.53 -0.51 -5.86
N GLY A 152 5.73 0.07 -5.81
CA GLY A 152 6.98 -0.70 -5.74
C GLY A 152 7.02 -1.63 -4.54
N GLY A 153 6.67 -1.10 -3.36
CA GLY A 153 6.55 -1.90 -2.14
C GLY A 153 5.54 -3.03 -2.26
N LEU A 154 4.38 -2.78 -2.89
CA LEU A 154 3.38 -3.81 -3.13
C LEU A 154 3.91 -4.92 -4.06
N VAL A 155 4.54 -4.55 -5.17
CA VAL A 155 5.07 -5.53 -6.14
C VAL A 155 6.12 -6.44 -5.49
N GLN A 156 6.99 -5.90 -4.65
CA GLN A 156 8.01 -6.67 -3.93
C GLN A 156 7.43 -7.67 -2.92
N THR A 157 6.17 -7.52 -2.50
CA THR A 157 5.54 -8.53 -1.63
C THR A 157 5.34 -9.89 -2.32
N GLY A 158 5.36 -9.94 -3.65
CA GLY A 158 5.12 -11.15 -4.44
C GLY A 158 3.66 -11.62 -4.47
N VAL A 159 2.72 -10.84 -3.94
CA VAL A 159 1.28 -11.21 -3.94
C VAL A 159 0.67 -11.08 -5.33
N LEU A 160 1.19 -10.18 -6.15
CA LEU A 160 0.70 -9.96 -7.51
C LEU A 160 1.45 -10.87 -8.50
N PRO A 161 0.74 -11.62 -9.36
CA PRO A 161 1.36 -12.42 -10.42
C PRO A 161 1.72 -11.54 -11.64
N ILE A 162 2.31 -10.37 -11.40
CA ILE A 162 2.68 -9.38 -12.40
C ILE A 162 4.14 -9.00 -12.17
N PRO A 163 5.02 -9.20 -13.16
CA PRO A 163 6.43 -8.86 -13.04
C PRO A 163 6.66 -7.36 -12.81
N ALA A 164 7.65 -7.00 -12.00
CA ALA A 164 8.03 -5.60 -11.75
C ALA A 164 8.35 -4.84 -13.06
N GLU A 165 8.92 -5.52 -14.05
CA GLU A 165 9.24 -4.93 -15.34
C GLU A 165 7.98 -4.47 -16.11
N THR A 166 6.86 -5.18 -15.95
CA THR A 166 5.57 -4.75 -16.51
C THR A 166 5.11 -3.42 -15.89
N PHE A 167 5.28 -3.26 -14.58
CA PHE A 167 5.01 -1.99 -13.90
C PHE A 167 5.92 -0.87 -14.39
N ARG A 168 7.23 -1.10 -14.52
CA ARG A 168 8.18 -0.09 -15.03
C ARG A 168 7.79 0.38 -16.42
N ARG A 169 7.45 -0.54 -17.32
CA ARG A 169 6.98 -0.20 -18.66
C ARG A 169 5.70 0.65 -18.62
N VAL A 170 4.70 0.24 -17.85
CA VAL A 170 3.44 0.97 -17.73
C VAL A 170 3.65 2.35 -17.11
N ILE A 171 4.50 2.49 -16.09
CA ILE A 171 4.84 3.79 -15.49
C ILE A 171 5.47 4.71 -16.55
N ALA A 172 6.41 4.20 -17.34
CA ALA A 172 7.06 4.98 -18.38
C ALA A 172 6.08 5.45 -19.49
N GLU A 173 5.16 4.56 -19.91
CA GLU A 173 4.25 4.81 -21.02
C GLU A 173 2.99 5.59 -20.62
N LYS A 174 2.47 5.38 -19.42
CA LYS A 174 1.14 5.84 -18.99
C LYS A 174 1.16 6.99 -18.00
N THR A 175 2.33 7.37 -17.48
CA THR A 175 2.47 8.61 -16.69
C THR A 175 2.97 9.76 -17.59
N LYS A 176 2.77 11.01 -17.13
CA LYS A 176 3.24 12.17 -17.91
C LYS A 176 4.76 12.07 -18.10
N SER A 177 5.24 12.24 -19.32
CA SER A 177 6.65 12.09 -19.70
C SER A 177 7.61 12.89 -18.81
N ALA A 178 7.23 14.12 -18.43
CA ALA A 178 8.00 14.96 -17.52
C ALA A 178 8.26 14.36 -16.13
N PHE A 179 7.44 13.40 -15.70
CA PHE A 179 7.55 12.74 -14.40
C PHE A 179 7.95 11.26 -14.50
N ALA A 180 8.10 10.72 -15.70
CA ALA A 180 8.35 9.29 -15.89
C ALA A 180 9.63 8.82 -15.17
N ALA A 181 10.74 9.56 -15.31
CA ALA A 181 12.01 9.21 -14.66
C ALA A 181 11.89 9.21 -13.13
N VAL A 182 11.28 10.25 -12.55
CA VAL A 182 11.06 10.36 -11.10
C VAL A 182 10.13 9.25 -10.60
N ASN A 183 9.07 8.94 -11.35
CA ASN A 183 8.13 7.88 -11.01
C ASN A 183 8.79 6.48 -11.04
N LEU A 184 9.66 6.21 -12.02
CA LEU A 184 10.43 4.97 -12.08
C LEU A 184 11.41 4.86 -10.91
N GLN A 185 12.13 5.93 -10.60
CA GLN A 185 13.03 5.95 -9.45
C GLN A 185 12.27 5.73 -8.14
N ALA A 186 11.12 6.38 -7.97
CA ALA A 186 10.25 6.21 -6.80
C ALA A 186 9.77 4.75 -6.67
N PHE A 187 9.34 4.14 -7.76
CA PHE A 187 8.94 2.74 -7.79
C PHE A 187 10.09 1.81 -7.33
N ASP A 188 11.29 2.00 -7.86
CA ASP A 188 12.45 1.18 -7.49
C ASP A 188 12.90 1.39 -6.04
N LEU A 189 12.75 2.60 -5.50
CA LEU A 189 12.98 2.86 -4.06
C LEU A 189 11.97 2.09 -3.21
N GLY A 190 10.71 2.02 -3.61
CA GLY A 190 9.68 1.25 -2.92
C GLY A 190 9.96 -0.26 -2.93
N VAL A 191 10.42 -0.80 -4.07
CA VAL A 191 10.84 -2.22 -4.17
C VAL A 191 11.94 -2.51 -3.15
N ARG A 192 13.00 -1.69 -3.12
CA ARG A 192 14.13 -1.86 -2.18
C ARG A 192 13.71 -1.74 -0.71
N ALA A 193 12.85 -0.78 -0.39
CA ALA A 193 12.37 -0.60 0.99
C ALA A 193 11.58 -1.81 1.49
N ALA A 194 10.74 -2.41 0.66
CA ALA A 194 9.98 -3.61 1.03
C ALA A 194 10.87 -4.86 1.15
N GLU A 195 11.96 -4.93 0.40
CA GLU A 195 12.95 -6.01 0.49
C GLU A 195 13.71 -5.96 1.83
N GLN A 196 14.14 -4.78 2.27
CA GLN A 196 14.81 -4.58 3.56
C GLN A 196 13.89 -4.96 4.72
N ASN A 197 12.62 -4.55 4.70
CA ASN A 197 11.63 -4.94 5.70
C ASN A 197 11.41 -6.46 5.80
N ALA A 198 11.54 -7.19 4.69
CA ALA A 198 11.43 -8.65 4.70
C ALA A 198 12.61 -9.32 5.44
N THR A 199 13.80 -8.76 5.29
CA THR A 199 15.03 -9.28 5.88
C THR A 199 15.06 -9.05 7.41
N GLU A 200 14.60 -7.89 7.88
CA GLU A 200 14.52 -7.57 9.31
C GLU A 200 13.52 -8.46 10.05
N SER A 201 12.37 -8.75 9.46
CA SER A 201 11.35 -9.64 10.03
C SER A 201 11.86 -11.07 10.19
N SER A 202 12.74 -11.55 9.31
CA SER A 202 13.32 -12.90 9.38
C SER A 202 14.43 -13.03 10.44
N ASN A 203 15.15 -11.95 10.75
CA ASN A 203 16.21 -11.93 11.76
C ASN A 203 15.68 -11.75 13.19
N GLY A 204 14.59 -11.01 13.38
CA GLY A 204 13.95 -10.81 14.68
C GLY A 204 13.37 -12.08 15.30
N SER A 205 12.97 -13.07 14.48
CA SER A 205 12.42 -14.34 14.96
C SER A 205 13.49 -15.34 15.44
N ARG A 206 14.78 -15.09 15.21
CA ARG A 206 15.89 -15.99 15.62
C ARG A 206 16.53 -15.65 16.96
N SER A 207 16.25 -14.49 17.54
CA SER A 207 16.88 -14.04 18.81
C SER A 207 16.06 -14.33 20.08
N GLY A 208 14.87 -14.93 19.97
CA GLY A 208 13.95 -15.19 21.08
C GLY A 208 14.00 -16.60 21.70
N GLY A 209 15.08 -17.38 21.53
CA GLY A 209 15.11 -18.77 21.96
C GLY A 209 16.35 -19.17 22.74
N ARG A 210 16.59 -18.60 23.92
CA ARG A 210 17.33 -19.28 25.02
C ARG A 210 16.79 -18.78 26.34
N CYS A 211 15.82 -19.48 26.88
CA CYS A 211 15.56 -19.46 28.31
C CYS A 211 16.39 -20.63 28.90
N ASP A 212 17.52 -20.32 29.49
CA ASP A 212 18.29 -21.26 30.27
C ASP A 212 17.47 -21.63 31.51
N THR A 213 16.97 -22.85 31.53
CA THR A 213 16.53 -23.53 32.77
C THR A 213 17.75 -24.16 33.37
N ALA A 214 18.35 -23.48 34.36
CA ALA A 214 19.30 -24.09 35.25
C ALA A 214 18.94 -23.77 36.72
N ARG A 215 18.48 -24.83 37.42
CA ARG A 215 18.44 -25.10 38.88
C ARG A 215 17.27 -24.49 39.64
#